data_9b89e5907188ab0ddaeca8100493884b
#
_entry.id   9b89e5907188ab0ddaeca8100493884b
#
_cell.length_a   1.000
_cell.length_b   1.000
_cell.length_c   1.000
_cell.angle_alpha   90.00
_cell.angle_beta   90.00
_cell.angle_gamma   90.00
#
_symmetry.space_group_name_H-M   'P 1'
#
loop_
_entity.id
_entity.type
_entity.pdbx_description
1 polymer ?
#
loop_
_entity_poly.entity_id
_entity_poly.type
_entity_poly.pdbx_seq_one_letter_code
_entity_poly.pdbx_strand_id
1 'polypeptide(L)'
;MKQYFITDQGKVRPHNEDAGGLFKNKADQTLSIVADGMGGHQAGDVASEMVKTYFANVWEATERIATPEEAEAWLKSHILKANTNVFQHAEQNPECRGMGTTVIVVIFMADQLSIAHIGDSRCYRYREDDLTQITDDHSLVNELVRSGQLSKQDAEYHPRKNVLMKALGTNPLVEPDVFSVAWQEGDRLIICSDGLTNKLTDQELKDYLATNESLRDIAKEMVNEANDRGGEDNITLALAEHSEAEEGDATC
;
A
#
# COMPACT_ATOMS: atom_id res chain seq x y z
N MET A 1 -3.10 17.76 -7.53
CA MET A 1 -3.28 16.50 -6.78
C MET A 1 -2.93 16.74 -5.32
N LYS A 2 -3.84 16.42 -4.39
CA LYS A 2 -3.59 16.48 -2.94
C LYS A 2 -3.19 15.09 -2.45
N GLN A 3 -2.35 15.01 -1.41
CA GLN A 3 -1.88 13.74 -0.86
C GLN A 3 -1.59 13.87 0.63
N TYR A 4 -1.77 12.77 1.36
CA TYR A 4 -1.41 12.67 2.76
C TYR A 4 -0.99 11.24 3.11
N PHE A 5 0.01 11.10 3.96
CA PHE A 5 0.51 9.82 4.47
C PHE A 5 0.55 9.85 5.99
N ILE A 6 0.16 8.75 6.62
CA ILE A 6 0.24 8.55 8.06
C ILE A 6 0.55 7.07 8.36
N THR A 7 1.35 6.87 9.39
CA THR A 7 1.58 5.55 9.98
C THR A 7 1.47 5.67 11.49
N ASP A 8 0.91 4.67 12.13
CA ASP A 8 0.71 4.58 13.58
C ASP A 8 1.05 3.18 14.07
N GLN A 9 1.67 3.10 15.24
CA GLN A 9 2.09 1.82 15.82
C GLN A 9 0.91 0.94 16.26
N GLY A 10 -0.27 1.51 16.43
CA GLY A 10 -1.37 0.85 17.10
C GLY A 10 -1.23 0.85 18.61
N LYS A 11 -2.14 0.17 19.30
CA LYS A 11 -2.18 0.16 20.77
C LYS A 11 -1.53 -1.09 21.39
N VAL A 12 -1.28 -2.14 20.62
CA VAL A 12 -0.86 -3.46 21.13
C VAL A 12 0.54 -3.84 20.71
N ARG A 13 0.94 -3.52 19.49
CA ARG A 13 2.27 -3.88 18.96
C ARG A 13 3.37 -3.11 19.69
N PRO A 14 4.52 -3.76 20.05
CA PRO A 14 5.64 -3.09 20.70
C PRO A 14 6.42 -2.17 19.75
N HIS A 15 6.36 -2.41 18.45
CA HIS A 15 7.05 -1.68 17.39
C HIS A 15 6.12 -1.45 16.20
N ASN A 16 6.46 -0.48 15.36
CA ASN A 16 5.82 -0.31 14.08
C ASN A 16 6.66 -1.02 13.01
N GLU A 17 6.14 -2.10 12.46
CA GLU A 17 6.76 -2.88 11.39
C GLU A 17 6.27 -2.44 9.99
N ASP A 18 5.29 -1.52 9.94
CA ASP A 18 4.88 -0.88 8.71
C ASP A 18 5.86 0.22 8.29
N ALA A 19 6.06 0.36 6.99
CA ALA A 19 6.81 1.47 6.41
C ALA A 19 6.11 2.00 5.15
N GLY A 20 6.31 3.27 4.83
CA GLY A 20 5.74 3.84 3.63
C GLY A 20 6.09 5.31 3.46
N GLY A 21 5.47 5.94 2.46
CA GLY A 21 5.68 7.35 2.19
C GLY A 21 5.25 7.78 0.80
N LEU A 22 5.44 9.07 0.54
CA LEU A 22 5.18 9.74 -0.72
C LEU A 22 6.50 10.36 -1.20
N PHE A 23 6.93 10.01 -2.39
CA PHE A 23 8.23 10.41 -2.94
C PHE A 23 8.07 11.08 -4.30
N LYS A 24 8.96 12.00 -4.64
CA LYS A 24 8.98 12.70 -5.92
C LYS A 24 10.19 12.29 -6.74
N ASN A 25 10.00 12.08 -8.05
CA ASN A 25 11.12 11.91 -8.97
C ASN A 25 11.61 13.27 -9.50
N LYS A 26 12.61 13.25 -10.39
CA LYS A 26 13.17 14.46 -10.99
C LYS A 26 12.19 15.25 -11.87
N ALA A 27 11.09 14.64 -12.27
CA ALA A 27 10.02 15.27 -13.04
C ALA A 27 8.80 15.65 -12.18
N ASP A 28 8.94 15.65 -10.85
CA ASP A 28 7.89 15.94 -9.87
C ASP A 28 6.69 14.95 -9.89
N GLN A 29 6.87 13.79 -10.54
CA GLN A 29 5.87 12.73 -10.45
C GLN A 29 5.93 12.07 -9.08
N THR A 30 4.76 11.71 -8.54
CA THR A 30 4.68 11.07 -7.21
C THR A 30 4.68 9.55 -7.33
N LEU A 31 5.37 8.93 -6.37
CA LEU A 31 5.24 7.52 -6.03
C LEU A 31 4.77 7.43 -4.59
N SER A 32 3.73 6.62 -4.35
CA SER A 32 3.30 6.22 -3.01
C SER A 32 3.70 4.78 -2.75
N ILE A 33 4.13 4.49 -1.53
CA ILE A 33 4.42 3.13 -1.09
C ILE A 33 3.85 2.88 0.30
N VAL A 34 3.28 1.69 0.49
CA VAL A 34 2.92 1.09 1.78
C VAL A 34 3.50 -0.33 1.80
N ALA A 35 4.16 -0.67 2.88
CA ALA A 35 4.79 -1.97 3.11
C ALA A 35 4.53 -2.38 4.56
N ASP A 36 3.90 -3.54 4.76
CA ASP A 36 3.58 -4.14 6.05
C ASP A 36 4.59 -5.25 6.31
N GLY A 37 5.43 -5.02 7.30
CA GLY A 37 6.54 -5.91 7.63
C GLY A 37 6.12 -7.08 8.48
N MET A 38 6.61 -8.26 8.15
CA MET A 38 6.36 -9.48 8.88
C MET A 38 7.64 -10.24 9.21
N GLY A 39 7.69 -10.84 10.39
CA GLY A 39 8.84 -11.63 10.84
C GLY A 39 8.84 -11.85 12.33
N GLY A 40 9.74 -12.71 12.82
CA GLY A 40 9.96 -12.88 14.25
C GLY A 40 10.88 -11.77 14.81
N HIS A 41 10.65 -11.38 16.06
CA HIS A 41 11.40 -10.35 16.79
C HIS A 41 11.27 -8.95 16.15
N GLN A 42 12.30 -8.40 15.53
CA GLN A 42 12.33 -7.08 14.88
C GLN A 42 12.61 -7.19 13.37
N ALA A 43 12.34 -8.34 12.77
CA ALA A 43 12.72 -8.57 11.38
C ALA A 43 11.73 -7.98 10.38
N GLY A 44 10.48 -7.75 10.78
CA GLY A 44 9.45 -7.13 9.94
C GLY A 44 9.76 -5.67 9.63
N ASP A 45 10.18 -4.88 10.64
CA ASP A 45 10.56 -3.48 10.48
C ASP A 45 11.75 -3.30 9.53
N VAL A 46 12.73 -4.22 9.61
CA VAL A 46 13.87 -4.23 8.69
C VAL A 46 13.42 -4.47 7.25
N ALA A 47 12.53 -5.44 7.03
CA ALA A 47 12.08 -5.78 5.68
C ALA A 47 11.30 -4.64 5.03
N SER A 48 10.30 -4.07 5.72
CA SER A 48 9.47 -2.97 5.21
C SER A 48 10.28 -1.70 4.97
N GLU A 49 11.19 -1.36 5.91
CA GLU A 49 12.06 -0.19 5.79
C GLU A 49 13.07 -0.32 4.64
N MET A 50 13.62 -1.53 4.42
CA MET A 50 14.49 -1.80 3.26
C MET A 50 13.77 -1.57 1.95
N VAL A 51 12.52 -2.04 1.83
CA VAL A 51 11.71 -1.87 0.62
C VAL A 51 11.36 -0.41 0.41
N LYS A 52 10.87 0.29 1.43
CA LYS A 52 10.57 1.73 1.36
C LYS A 52 11.81 2.54 0.93
N THR A 53 12.93 2.33 1.61
CA THR A 53 14.18 3.06 1.33
C THR A 53 14.71 2.76 -0.08
N TYR A 54 14.63 1.51 -0.53
CA TYR A 54 15.01 1.15 -1.88
C TYR A 54 14.16 1.92 -2.91
N PHE A 55 12.82 1.90 -2.78
CA PHE A 55 11.93 2.61 -3.71
C PHE A 55 12.10 4.12 -3.66
N ALA A 56 12.26 4.72 -2.49
CA ALA A 56 12.55 6.14 -2.35
C ALA A 56 13.79 6.55 -3.16
N ASN A 57 14.92 5.87 -2.93
CA ASN A 57 16.19 6.18 -3.57
C ASN A 57 16.14 6.01 -5.10
N VAL A 58 15.57 4.91 -5.60
CA VAL A 58 15.50 4.69 -7.05
C VAL A 58 14.50 5.62 -7.72
N TRP A 59 13.41 5.99 -7.04
CA TRP A 59 12.42 6.90 -7.57
C TRP A 59 12.93 8.33 -7.67
N GLU A 60 13.59 8.84 -6.63
CA GLU A 60 14.21 10.17 -6.63
C GLU A 60 15.25 10.34 -7.74
N ALA A 61 15.94 9.25 -8.12
CA ALA A 61 16.88 9.24 -9.24
C ALA A 61 16.24 9.10 -10.63
N THR A 62 14.94 8.72 -10.69
CA THR A 62 14.22 8.42 -11.93
C THR A 62 13.84 9.69 -12.66
N GLU A 63 14.03 9.70 -13.97
CA GLU A 63 13.52 10.73 -14.88
C GLU A 63 12.00 10.55 -15.08
N ARG A 64 11.41 11.39 -15.95
CA ARG A 64 9.97 11.30 -16.25
C ARG A 64 9.62 9.94 -16.85
N ILE A 65 8.63 9.27 -16.29
CA ILE A 65 7.94 8.13 -16.88
C ILE A 65 6.75 8.68 -17.67
N ALA A 66 6.68 8.37 -18.95
CA ALA A 66 5.73 9.00 -19.86
C ALA A 66 4.47 8.16 -20.13
N THR A 67 4.58 6.82 -20.07
CA THR A 67 3.46 5.93 -20.40
C THR A 67 3.19 4.89 -19.29
N PRO A 68 1.96 4.35 -19.21
CA PRO A 68 1.64 3.27 -18.29
C PRO A 68 2.53 2.04 -18.47
N GLU A 69 2.87 1.69 -19.71
CA GLU A 69 3.72 0.53 -20.01
C GLU A 69 5.14 0.71 -19.46
N GLU A 70 5.69 1.93 -19.55
CA GLU A 70 6.98 2.29 -18.94
C GLU A 70 6.90 2.17 -17.41
N ALA A 71 5.80 2.65 -16.81
CA ALA A 71 5.57 2.58 -15.37
C ALA A 71 5.45 1.14 -14.89
N GLU A 72 4.68 0.30 -15.57
CA GLU A 72 4.52 -1.12 -15.26
C GLU A 72 5.84 -1.87 -15.36
N ALA A 73 6.61 -1.62 -16.44
CA ALA A 73 7.93 -2.25 -16.60
C ALA A 73 8.91 -1.81 -15.50
N TRP A 74 8.90 -0.53 -15.15
CA TRP A 74 9.70 0.02 -14.06
C TRP A 74 9.31 -0.62 -12.73
N LEU A 75 8.03 -0.64 -12.37
CA LEU A 75 7.50 -1.23 -11.15
C LEU A 75 7.88 -2.70 -11.04
N LYS A 76 7.61 -3.50 -12.07
CA LYS A 76 7.94 -4.93 -12.11
C LYS A 76 9.44 -5.17 -11.88
N SER A 77 10.28 -4.42 -12.58
CA SER A 77 11.74 -4.55 -12.43
C SER A 77 12.21 -4.23 -11.02
N HIS A 78 11.66 -3.16 -10.40
CA HIS A 78 12.09 -2.72 -9.08
C HIS A 78 11.52 -3.59 -7.94
N ILE A 79 10.31 -4.14 -8.07
CA ILE A 79 9.79 -5.14 -7.12
C ILE A 79 10.70 -6.38 -7.08
N LEU A 80 11.12 -6.89 -8.24
CA LEU A 80 12.01 -8.06 -8.29
C LEU A 80 13.38 -7.79 -7.66
N LYS A 81 13.92 -6.59 -7.84
CA LYS A 81 15.18 -6.17 -7.20
C LYS A 81 15.01 -5.99 -5.69
N ALA A 82 13.92 -5.35 -5.26
CA ALA A 82 13.60 -5.21 -3.84
C ALA A 82 13.48 -6.59 -3.16
N ASN A 83 12.77 -7.53 -3.79
CA ASN A 83 12.68 -8.91 -3.31
C ASN A 83 14.06 -9.55 -3.14
N THR A 84 14.91 -9.44 -4.16
CA THR A 84 16.27 -10.00 -4.11
C THR A 84 17.06 -9.40 -2.94
N ASN A 85 16.96 -8.09 -2.72
CA ASN A 85 17.69 -7.41 -1.63
C ASN A 85 17.22 -7.91 -0.26
N VAL A 86 15.90 -7.98 -0.03
CA VAL A 86 15.34 -8.44 1.25
C VAL A 86 15.67 -9.91 1.49
N PHE A 87 15.49 -10.78 0.48
CA PHE A 87 15.80 -12.20 0.57
C PHE A 87 17.28 -12.45 0.89
N GLN A 88 18.18 -11.78 0.18
CA GLN A 88 19.64 -11.91 0.43
C GLN A 88 20.04 -11.40 1.82
N HIS A 89 19.42 -10.31 2.28
CA HIS A 89 19.66 -9.79 3.62
C HIS A 89 19.23 -10.82 4.70
N ALA A 90 18.05 -11.42 4.54
CA ALA A 90 17.55 -12.46 5.44
C ALA A 90 18.47 -13.70 5.49
N GLU A 91 19.04 -14.10 4.36
CA GLU A 91 19.98 -15.23 4.29
C GLU A 91 21.36 -14.93 4.93
N GLN A 92 21.79 -13.66 4.90
CA GLN A 92 23.08 -13.24 5.43
C GLN A 92 23.04 -12.86 6.91
N ASN A 93 21.86 -12.57 7.46
CA ASN A 93 21.67 -12.10 8.83
C ASN A 93 20.73 -13.06 9.57
N PRO A 94 21.24 -13.93 10.45
CA PRO A 94 20.45 -14.94 11.16
C PRO A 94 19.26 -14.37 11.94
N GLU A 95 19.38 -13.16 12.50
CA GLU A 95 18.32 -12.44 13.22
C GLU A 95 17.17 -11.99 12.33
N CYS A 96 17.44 -11.83 11.04
CA CYS A 96 16.43 -11.45 10.03
C CYS A 96 15.87 -12.66 9.27
N ARG A 97 16.20 -13.87 9.67
CA ARG A 97 15.82 -15.08 8.93
C ARG A 97 14.31 -15.25 8.87
N GLY A 98 13.79 -15.36 7.65
CA GLY A 98 12.36 -15.50 7.39
C GLY A 98 11.57 -14.20 7.45
N MET A 99 12.26 -13.05 7.51
CA MET A 99 11.59 -11.77 7.36
C MET A 99 10.96 -11.63 5.98
N GLY A 100 9.94 -10.82 5.91
CA GLY A 100 9.28 -10.44 4.67
C GLY A 100 8.45 -9.18 4.86
N THR A 101 7.84 -8.75 3.79
CA THR A 101 6.91 -7.61 3.84
C THR A 101 5.92 -7.70 2.69
N THR A 102 4.71 -7.19 2.91
CA THR A 102 3.84 -6.81 1.80
C THR A 102 4.44 -5.61 1.07
N VAL A 103 3.92 -5.27 -0.07
CA VAL A 103 4.19 -3.98 -0.72
C VAL A 103 3.08 -3.60 -1.68
N ILE A 104 2.66 -2.34 -1.61
CA ILE A 104 1.94 -1.67 -2.69
C ILE A 104 2.74 -0.44 -3.09
N VAL A 105 3.00 -0.32 -4.39
CA VAL A 105 3.63 0.87 -4.98
C VAL A 105 2.72 1.43 -6.05
N VAL A 106 2.43 2.72 -5.97
CA VAL A 106 1.59 3.44 -6.94
C VAL A 106 2.36 4.60 -7.53
N ILE A 107 2.47 4.64 -8.85
CA ILE A 107 2.96 5.80 -9.61
C ILE A 107 1.76 6.60 -10.11
N PHE A 108 1.72 7.88 -9.72
CA PHE A 108 0.67 8.81 -10.15
C PHE A 108 1.08 9.50 -11.46
N MET A 109 0.28 9.30 -12.49
CA MET A 109 0.38 9.98 -13.78
C MET A 109 -0.79 10.97 -13.93
N ALA A 110 -0.86 11.70 -15.03
CA ALA A 110 -1.89 12.70 -15.22
C ALA A 110 -3.33 12.12 -15.21
N ASP A 111 -3.52 10.98 -15.88
CA ASP A 111 -4.81 10.34 -16.11
C ASP A 111 -4.81 8.82 -15.79
N GLN A 112 -3.70 8.32 -15.26
CA GLN A 112 -3.51 6.91 -14.96
C GLN A 112 -2.81 6.73 -13.61
N LEU A 113 -3.12 5.63 -12.93
CA LEU A 113 -2.34 5.07 -11.82
C LEU A 113 -1.71 3.78 -12.29
N SER A 114 -0.39 3.66 -12.18
CA SER A 114 0.28 2.38 -12.36
C SER A 114 0.60 1.78 -11.00
N ILE A 115 0.14 0.55 -10.78
CA ILE A 115 0.14 -0.10 -9.47
C ILE A 115 0.91 -1.40 -9.57
N ALA A 116 1.75 -1.68 -8.58
CA ALA A 116 2.32 -3.00 -8.35
C ALA A 116 2.10 -3.40 -6.90
N HIS A 117 1.68 -4.65 -6.65
CA HIS A 117 1.51 -5.12 -5.29
C HIS A 117 1.90 -6.59 -5.11
N ILE A 118 2.26 -6.91 -3.86
CA ILE A 118 2.43 -8.25 -3.30
C ILE A 118 1.94 -8.21 -1.87
N GLY A 119 1.07 -9.14 -1.49
CA GLY A 119 0.54 -9.25 -0.13
C GLY A 119 -0.95 -8.95 -0.05
N ASP A 120 -1.42 -8.62 1.14
CA ASP A 120 -2.81 -8.32 1.49
C ASP A 120 -3.03 -6.88 1.96
N SER A 121 -2.01 -6.03 1.89
CA SER A 121 -2.23 -4.58 1.88
C SER A 121 -3.08 -4.21 0.69
N ARG A 122 -3.94 -3.20 0.83
CA ARG A 122 -4.98 -2.92 -0.16
C ARG A 122 -4.89 -1.53 -0.75
N CYS A 123 -5.34 -1.43 -2.01
CA CYS A 123 -5.56 -0.16 -2.71
C CYS A 123 -7.03 -0.07 -3.11
N TYR A 124 -7.69 1.04 -2.74
CA TYR A 124 -9.07 1.34 -3.09
C TYR A 124 -9.14 2.64 -3.85
N ARG A 125 -10.08 2.71 -4.81
CA ARG A 125 -10.47 3.93 -5.50
C ARG A 125 -11.91 4.28 -5.18
N TYR A 126 -12.13 5.50 -4.72
CA TYR A 126 -13.45 6.12 -4.58
C TYR A 126 -13.72 7.02 -5.78
N ARG A 127 -14.84 6.77 -6.47
CA ARG A 127 -15.31 7.53 -7.63
C ARG A 127 -16.83 7.53 -7.66
N GLU A 128 -17.47 8.71 -7.85
CA GLU A 128 -18.92 8.83 -8.05
C GLU A 128 -19.75 8.06 -7.00
N ASP A 129 -19.41 8.22 -5.74
CA ASP A 129 -20.04 7.54 -4.60
C ASP A 129 -19.94 6.00 -4.63
N ASP A 130 -18.89 5.47 -5.27
CA ASP A 130 -18.56 4.05 -5.24
C ASP A 130 -17.12 3.83 -4.76
N LEU A 131 -16.91 2.82 -3.90
CA LEU A 131 -15.61 2.39 -3.44
C LEU A 131 -15.28 1.03 -4.06
N THR A 132 -14.22 0.98 -4.84
CA THR A 132 -13.76 -0.26 -5.48
C THR A 132 -12.38 -0.62 -4.93
N GLN A 133 -12.22 -1.83 -4.37
CA GLN A 133 -10.91 -2.39 -4.12
C GLN A 133 -10.25 -2.72 -5.45
N ILE A 134 -9.06 -2.16 -5.70
CA ILE A 134 -8.33 -2.28 -6.98
C ILE A 134 -7.37 -3.49 -6.94
N THR A 135 -6.79 -3.79 -5.77
CA THR A 135 -5.87 -4.91 -5.57
C THR A 135 -6.62 -6.16 -5.08
N ASP A 136 -6.18 -7.33 -5.49
CA ASP A 136 -6.67 -8.61 -4.98
C ASP A 136 -5.69 -9.15 -3.92
N ASP A 137 -6.16 -9.41 -2.70
CA ASP A 137 -5.29 -9.89 -1.62
C ASP A 137 -4.61 -11.22 -1.97
N HIS A 138 -3.31 -11.29 -1.79
CA HIS A 138 -2.54 -12.54 -1.90
C HIS A 138 -2.62 -13.35 -0.60
N SER A 139 -3.84 -13.63 -0.15
CA SER A 139 -4.14 -14.41 1.05
C SER A 139 -4.74 -15.78 0.71
N LEU A 140 -4.59 -16.72 1.64
CA LEU A 140 -5.19 -18.07 1.51
C LEU A 140 -6.70 -17.98 1.33
N VAL A 141 -7.37 -17.13 2.09
CA VAL A 141 -8.83 -17.02 2.05
C VAL A 141 -9.31 -16.43 0.73
N ASN A 142 -8.59 -15.48 0.15
CA ASN A 142 -8.93 -14.93 -1.16
C ASN A 142 -8.77 -15.98 -2.27
N GLU A 143 -7.75 -16.83 -2.20
CA GLU A 143 -7.59 -17.93 -3.15
C GLU A 143 -8.73 -18.97 -3.04
N LEU A 144 -9.19 -19.26 -1.80
CA LEU A 144 -10.36 -20.12 -1.59
C LEU A 144 -11.65 -19.49 -2.13
N VAL A 145 -11.80 -18.18 -2.01
CA VAL A 145 -12.95 -17.44 -2.59
C VAL A 145 -12.89 -17.50 -4.12
N ARG A 146 -11.75 -17.22 -4.73
CA ARG A 146 -11.56 -17.25 -6.19
C ARG A 146 -11.82 -18.64 -6.79
N SER A 147 -11.43 -19.69 -6.07
CA SER A 147 -11.70 -21.08 -6.49
C SER A 147 -13.12 -21.56 -6.18
N GLY A 148 -13.98 -20.72 -5.58
CA GLY A 148 -15.35 -21.05 -5.22
C GLY A 148 -15.49 -21.99 -4.02
N GLN A 149 -14.43 -22.22 -3.26
CA GLN A 149 -14.42 -23.09 -2.08
C GLN A 149 -14.90 -22.37 -0.80
N LEU A 150 -14.92 -21.04 -0.82
CA LEU A 150 -15.33 -20.20 0.30
C LEU A 150 -16.16 -19.01 -0.21
N SER A 151 -17.20 -18.61 0.52
CA SER A 151 -17.89 -17.36 0.22
C SER A 151 -17.08 -16.14 0.73
N LYS A 152 -17.30 -14.95 0.12
CA LYS A 152 -16.65 -13.71 0.63
C LYS A 152 -17.01 -13.45 2.10
N GLN A 153 -18.26 -13.71 2.50
CA GLN A 153 -18.71 -13.55 3.89
C GLN A 153 -17.97 -14.48 4.86
N ASP A 154 -17.79 -15.76 4.49
CA ASP A 154 -17.10 -16.73 5.35
C ASP A 154 -15.59 -16.44 5.44
N ALA A 155 -15.01 -15.84 4.40
CA ALA A 155 -13.61 -15.44 4.37
C ALA A 155 -13.25 -14.42 5.47
N GLU A 156 -14.14 -13.47 5.77
CA GLU A 156 -13.94 -12.44 6.79
C GLU A 156 -13.77 -13.02 8.20
N TYR A 157 -14.42 -14.15 8.49
CA TYR A 157 -14.40 -14.83 9.79
C TYR A 157 -13.53 -16.08 9.81
N HIS A 158 -12.85 -16.37 8.71
CA HIS A 158 -12.06 -17.58 8.60
C HIS A 158 -10.83 -17.54 9.53
N PRO A 159 -10.52 -18.62 10.28
CA PRO A 159 -9.41 -18.63 11.25
C PRO A 159 -8.01 -18.44 10.63
N ARG A 160 -7.90 -18.60 9.31
CA ARG A 160 -6.66 -18.40 8.55
C ARG A 160 -6.74 -17.19 7.62
N LYS A 161 -7.56 -16.18 7.93
CA LYS A 161 -7.72 -15.01 7.06
C LYS A 161 -6.41 -14.22 6.86
N ASN A 162 -5.53 -14.21 7.86
CA ASN A 162 -4.25 -13.51 7.84
C ASN A 162 -3.09 -14.37 7.30
N VAL A 163 -3.36 -15.50 6.61
CA VAL A 163 -2.31 -16.32 6.00
C VAL A 163 -1.97 -15.79 4.62
N LEU A 164 -0.82 -15.14 4.53
CA LEU A 164 -0.27 -14.64 3.27
C LEU A 164 0.23 -15.81 2.39
N MET A 165 -0.06 -15.74 1.10
CA MET A 165 0.43 -16.65 0.08
C MET A 165 1.65 -16.11 -0.66
N LYS A 166 1.81 -14.78 -0.69
CA LYS A 166 2.95 -14.09 -1.31
C LYS A 166 3.39 -12.92 -0.43
N ALA A 167 4.70 -12.79 -0.22
CA ALA A 167 5.34 -11.63 0.41
C ALA A 167 6.75 -11.44 -0.16
N LEU A 168 7.25 -10.22 -0.16
CA LEU A 168 8.64 -9.92 -0.51
C LEU A 168 9.60 -10.50 0.53
N GLY A 169 10.74 -10.99 0.09
CA GLY A 169 11.82 -11.48 0.96
C GLY A 169 11.67 -12.92 1.44
N THR A 170 10.49 -13.53 1.32
CA THR A 170 10.25 -14.90 1.80
C THR A 170 10.70 -15.99 0.82
N ASN A 171 10.75 -15.66 -0.45
CA ASN A 171 11.17 -16.56 -1.52
C ASN A 171 12.14 -15.85 -2.48
N PRO A 172 13.07 -16.58 -3.11
CA PRO A 172 14.00 -15.97 -4.06
C PRO A 172 13.33 -15.44 -5.32
N LEU A 173 12.17 -15.99 -5.68
CA LEU A 173 11.36 -15.57 -6.82
C LEU A 173 9.97 -15.16 -6.34
N VAL A 174 9.50 -14.01 -6.80
CA VAL A 174 8.15 -13.51 -6.58
C VAL A 174 7.56 -13.06 -7.91
N GLU A 175 6.25 -13.09 -8.00
CA GLU A 175 5.50 -12.56 -9.13
C GLU A 175 4.53 -11.50 -8.61
N PRO A 176 4.83 -10.21 -8.84
CA PRO A 176 3.93 -9.12 -8.48
C PRO A 176 2.76 -9.04 -9.45
N ASP A 177 1.61 -8.62 -8.96
CA ASP A 177 0.55 -8.13 -9.80
C ASP A 177 0.88 -6.69 -10.19
N VAL A 178 0.90 -6.41 -11.50
CA VAL A 178 1.25 -5.09 -12.05
C VAL A 178 0.24 -4.72 -13.13
N PHE A 179 -0.37 -3.56 -12.99
CA PHE A 179 -1.40 -3.08 -13.91
C PHE A 179 -1.58 -1.57 -13.79
N SER A 180 -2.30 -0.98 -14.74
CA SER A 180 -2.67 0.43 -14.72
C SER A 180 -4.18 0.61 -14.78
N VAL A 181 -4.68 1.64 -14.10
CA VAL A 181 -6.09 2.00 -14.06
C VAL A 181 -6.27 3.49 -14.31
N ALA A 182 -7.44 3.87 -14.85
CA ALA A 182 -7.76 5.27 -15.07
C ALA A 182 -7.84 6.05 -13.75
N TRP A 183 -7.29 7.26 -13.75
CA TRP A 183 -7.27 8.24 -12.68
C TRP A 183 -7.90 9.53 -13.19
N GLN A 184 -9.04 9.93 -12.61
CA GLN A 184 -9.87 11.04 -13.10
C GLN A 184 -10.03 12.10 -12.00
N GLU A 185 -10.30 13.32 -12.43
CA GLU A 185 -10.59 14.40 -11.49
C GLU A 185 -11.73 14.04 -10.55
N GLY A 186 -11.53 14.32 -9.26
CA GLY A 186 -12.46 13.97 -8.19
C GLY A 186 -12.28 12.56 -7.62
N ASP A 187 -11.45 11.70 -8.25
CA ASP A 187 -11.12 10.41 -7.66
C ASP A 187 -10.35 10.59 -6.36
N ARG A 188 -10.64 9.72 -5.39
CA ARG A 188 -9.82 9.54 -4.19
C ARG A 188 -9.27 8.13 -4.12
N LEU A 189 -8.04 8.00 -3.62
CA LEU A 189 -7.33 6.73 -3.47
C LEU A 189 -6.98 6.51 -2.01
N ILE A 190 -7.19 5.28 -1.51
CA ILE A 190 -6.59 4.77 -0.27
C ILE A 190 -5.60 3.68 -0.64
N ILE A 191 -4.40 3.74 -0.06
CA ILE A 191 -3.44 2.64 -0.03
C ILE A 191 -3.17 2.38 1.44
N CYS A 192 -3.37 1.15 1.95
CA CYS A 192 -3.26 0.87 3.37
C CYS A 192 -2.77 -0.53 3.70
N SER A 193 -2.18 -0.70 4.89
CA SER A 193 -1.94 -1.99 5.51
C SER A 193 -3.23 -2.61 6.06
N ASP A 194 -3.18 -3.87 6.43
CA ASP A 194 -4.33 -4.64 6.92
C ASP A 194 -4.82 -4.18 8.31
N GLY A 195 -3.95 -3.51 9.10
CA GLY A 195 -4.34 -2.92 10.38
C GLY A 195 -5.46 -1.89 10.27
N LEU A 196 -5.62 -1.24 9.11
CA LEU A 196 -6.78 -0.39 8.83
C LEU A 196 -8.00 -1.23 8.47
N THR A 197 -7.89 -2.12 7.47
CA THR A 197 -9.02 -2.87 6.91
C THR A 197 -9.50 -4.03 7.77
N ASN A 198 -8.73 -4.44 8.76
CA ASN A 198 -9.17 -5.34 9.82
C ASN A 198 -10.12 -4.65 10.82
N LYS A 199 -10.18 -3.31 10.82
CA LYS A 199 -10.96 -2.50 11.75
C LYS A 199 -12.08 -1.71 11.10
N LEU A 200 -11.89 -1.23 9.89
CA LEU A 200 -12.87 -0.47 9.13
C LEU A 200 -13.38 -1.31 7.95
N THR A 201 -14.68 -1.35 7.80
CA THR A 201 -15.36 -1.98 6.65
C THR A 201 -15.22 -1.11 5.39
N ASP A 202 -15.39 -1.72 4.22
CA ASP A 202 -15.40 -0.98 2.95
C ASP A 202 -16.46 0.14 2.93
N GLN A 203 -17.62 -0.08 3.57
CA GLN A 203 -18.65 0.96 3.67
C GLN A 203 -18.18 2.15 4.53
N GLU A 204 -17.51 1.90 5.65
CA GLU A 204 -16.98 2.98 6.49
C GLU A 204 -15.85 3.73 5.79
N LEU A 205 -14.96 3.02 5.07
CA LEU A 205 -13.93 3.66 4.23
C LEU A 205 -14.57 4.57 3.17
N LYS A 206 -15.64 4.09 2.53
CA LYS A 206 -16.43 4.88 1.59
C LYS A 206 -17.03 6.14 2.25
N ASP A 207 -17.64 5.99 3.42
CA ASP A 207 -18.27 7.09 4.14
C ASP A 207 -17.26 8.18 4.50
N TYR A 208 -16.06 7.81 4.95
CA TYR A 208 -14.95 8.75 5.18
C TYR A 208 -14.54 9.48 3.91
N LEU A 209 -14.39 8.76 2.80
CA LEU A 209 -13.98 9.37 1.52
C LEU A 209 -15.07 10.21 0.86
N ALA A 210 -16.33 10.05 1.24
CA ALA A 210 -17.44 10.88 0.75
C ALA A 210 -17.48 12.27 1.40
N THR A 211 -16.76 12.50 2.51
CA THR A 211 -16.74 13.78 3.20
C THR A 211 -15.97 14.86 2.43
N ASN A 212 -16.24 16.12 2.73
CA ASN A 212 -15.49 17.26 2.17
C ASN A 212 -14.31 17.70 3.09
N GLU A 213 -13.92 16.87 4.02
CA GLU A 213 -12.82 17.14 4.93
C GLU A 213 -11.46 17.04 4.23
N SER A 214 -10.41 17.57 4.87
CA SER A 214 -9.06 17.44 4.33
C SER A 214 -8.59 15.98 4.39
N LEU A 215 -7.78 15.54 3.41
CA LEU A 215 -7.20 14.18 3.43
C LEU A 215 -6.45 13.89 4.74
N ARG A 216 -5.86 14.92 5.34
CA ARG A 216 -5.18 14.83 6.63
C ARG A 216 -6.14 14.47 7.76
N ASP A 217 -7.29 15.13 7.81
CA ASP A 217 -8.26 14.92 8.90
C ASP A 217 -8.94 13.57 8.71
N ILE A 218 -9.35 13.23 7.48
CA ILE A 218 -9.88 11.91 7.12
C ILE A 218 -8.91 10.80 7.55
N ALA A 219 -7.63 10.89 7.18
CA ALA A 219 -6.64 9.87 7.52
C ALA A 219 -6.45 9.72 9.02
N LYS A 220 -6.44 10.83 9.77
CA LYS A 220 -6.33 10.80 11.24
C LYS A 220 -7.54 10.18 11.90
N GLU A 221 -8.73 10.49 11.42
CA GLU A 221 -9.98 9.91 11.96
C GLU A 221 -10.02 8.40 11.71
N MET A 222 -9.65 7.93 10.51
CA MET A 222 -9.54 6.50 10.20
C MET A 222 -8.57 5.78 11.14
N VAL A 223 -7.38 6.35 11.39
CA VAL A 223 -6.39 5.78 12.31
C VAL A 223 -6.91 5.78 13.75
N ASN A 224 -7.54 6.86 14.20
CA ASN A 224 -8.12 6.95 15.54
C ASN A 224 -9.22 5.90 15.73
N GLU A 225 -10.12 5.76 14.76
CA GLU A 225 -11.21 4.77 14.81
C GLU A 225 -10.66 3.34 14.83
N ALA A 226 -9.64 3.03 14.01
CA ALA A 226 -8.99 1.72 14.02
C ALA A 226 -8.32 1.43 15.38
N ASN A 227 -7.69 2.43 15.97
CA ASN A 227 -7.12 2.35 17.31
C ASN A 227 -8.21 2.18 18.38
N ASP A 228 -9.33 2.88 18.29
CA ASP A 228 -10.42 2.80 19.27
C ASP A 228 -11.16 1.45 19.22
N ARG A 229 -11.10 0.78 18.05
CA ARG A 229 -11.58 -0.60 17.86
C ARG A 229 -10.55 -1.67 18.27
N GLY A 230 -9.49 -1.27 18.94
CA GLY A 230 -8.50 -2.18 19.54
C GLY A 230 -7.06 -1.89 19.18
N GLY A 231 -6.76 -1.46 17.95
CA GLY A 231 -5.41 -1.13 17.49
C GLY A 231 -4.43 -2.29 17.67
N GLU A 232 -4.84 -3.52 17.35
CA GLU A 232 -4.03 -4.72 17.58
C GLU A 232 -2.85 -4.83 16.61
N ASP A 233 -2.89 -4.08 15.50
CA ASP A 233 -1.80 -4.05 14.53
C ASP A 233 -1.33 -2.62 14.22
N ASN A 234 -0.22 -2.52 13.50
CA ASN A 234 0.26 -1.28 12.92
C ASN A 234 -0.73 -0.78 11.85
N ILE A 235 -0.93 0.51 11.76
CA ILE A 235 -1.94 1.12 10.89
C ILE A 235 -1.24 2.13 10.00
N THR A 236 -1.16 1.83 8.72
CA THR A 236 -0.50 2.70 7.74
C THR A 236 -1.41 2.97 6.57
N LEU A 237 -1.54 4.23 6.18
CA LEU A 237 -2.27 4.59 4.97
C LEU A 237 -1.71 5.82 4.27
N ALA A 238 -1.88 5.83 2.94
CA ALA A 238 -1.71 6.98 2.09
C ALA A 238 -3.03 7.30 1.41
N LEU A 239 -3.42 8.58 1.45
CA LEU A 239 -4.56 9.12 0.73
C LEU A 239 -4.09 10.01 -0.41
N ALA A 240 -4.79 9.95 -1.54
CA ALA A 240 -4.60 10.89 -2.64
C ALA A 240 -5.95 11.35 -3.19
N GLU A 241 -6.01 12.59 -3.68
CA GLU A 241 -7.17 13.15 -4.37
C GLU A 241 -6.71 13.75 -5.69
N HIS A 242 -7.33 13.32 -6.79
CA HIS A 242 -7.12 13.96 -8.08
C HIS A 242 -7.84 15.31 -8.10
N SER A 243 -7.09 16.35 -8.09
CA SER A 243 -7.58 17.73 -8.24
C SER A 243 -6.80 18.40 -9.36
N GLU A 244 -7.45 19.27 -10.11
CA GLU A 244 -6.72 20.19 -11.00
C GLU A 244 -5.62 20.89 -10.22
N ALA A 245 -4.47 21.12 -10.84
CA ALA A 245 -3.48 22.01 -10.28
C ALA A 245 -4.17 23.37 -10.09
N GLU A 246 -4.23 23.87 -8.84
CA GLU A 246 -4.57 25.29 -8.62
C GLU A 246 -3.55 26.05 -9.47
N GLU A 247 -4.01 26.71 -10.53
CA GLU A 247 -3.19 27.68 -11.27
C GLU A 247 -2.74 28.68 -10.22
N GLY A 248 -1.47 28.57 -9.84
CA GLY A 248 -0.89 29.43 -8.82
C GLY A 248 -1.17 30.87 -9.19
N ASP A 249 -1.80 31.57 -8.28
CA ASP A 249 -1.92 33.02 -8.27
C ASP A 249 -0.51 33.62 -8.49
N ALA A 250 -0.19 33.83 -9.75
CA ALA A 250 0.95 34.65 -10.14
C ALA A 250 0.53 36.11 -9.91
N THR A 251 0.38 36.47 -8.63
CA THR A 251 0.28 37.88 -8.24
C THR A 251 1.65 38.39 -7.88
N CYS A 252 2.08 39.33 -8.65
CA CYS A 252 3.25 40.22 -8.62
C CYS A 252 3.87 40.47 -7.24
#